data_134aaeae3bdeb329b50cbff65962682c
#
_entry.id   134aaeae3bdeb329b50cbff65962682c
#
_cell.length_a   1.000
_cell.length_b   1.000
_cell.length_c   1.000
_cell.angle_alpha   90.00
_cell.angle_beta   90.00
_cell.angle_gamma   90.00
#
_symmetry.space_group_name_H-M   'P 1'
#
loop_
_entity.id
_entity.type
_entity.pdbx_description
1 polymer ?
#
loop_
_entity_poly.entity_id
_entity_poly.type
_entity_poly.pdbx_seq_one_letter_code
_entity_poly.pdbx_strand_id
1 'polypeptide(L)'
;DPSDETKHRSNGDVVAIAVRNVSGVALLPKTIVQFKTDAIGKEVDGNANSYSQKVAGVVDDHLPAAGCLDDDICWIIVKGPCLVKSSYTTLGLAAAINDPVHAKTAAASTAGATESGRFDRNAAAAATGADALLVSQNAIGTAITARTAGDTNTDTLIDLSIR
;
A
#
# COMPACT_ATOMS: atom_id res chain seq x y z
N ASP A 1 -20.59 16.45 3.14
CA ASP A 1 -19.45 16.15 2.26
C ASP A 1 -18.96 14.74 2.60
N PRO A 2 -19.00 13.78 1.67
CA PRO A 2 -18.56 12.40 1.94
C PRO A 2 -17.07 12.29 2.32
N SER A 3 -16.29 13.34 2.17
CA SER A 3 -14.88 13.38 2.57
C SER A 3 -14.64 13.50 4.08
N ASP A 4 -15.68 13.77 4.88
CA ASP A 4 -15.56 13.93 6.33
C ASP A 4 -15.88 12.65 7.14
N GLU A 5 -16.29 11.58 6.47
CA GLU A 5 -16.61 10.34 7.18
C GLU A 5 -15.35 9.51 7.47
N THR A 6 -14.76 9.74 8.63
CA THR A 6 -13.75 8.85 9.21
C THR A 6 -14.46 7.75 9.99
N LYS A 7 -14.34 6.49 9.57
CA LYS A 7 -14.88 5.35 10.32
C LYS A 7 -13.79 4.68 11.14
N HIS A 8 -14.07 4.52 12.44
CA HIS A 8 -13.26 3.71 13.33
C HIS A 8 -13.82 2.28 13.35
N ARG A 9 -13.00 1.30 13.06
CA ARG A 9 -13.35 -0.12 13.23
C ARG A 9 -13.05 -0.56 14.66
N SER A 10 -13.95 -1.35 15.25
CA SER A 10 -13.94 -1.73 16.67
C SER A 10 -12.83 -2.72 17.10
N ASN A 11 -12.02 -3.22 16.20
CA ASN A 11 -10.98 -4.22 16.48
C ASN A 11 -9.55 -3.66 16.46
N GLY A 12 -9.35 -2.51 17.04
CA GLY A 12 -8.10 -1.78 17.03
C GLY A 12 -8.30 -0.44 16.32
N ASP A 13 -7.38 0.46 16.53
CA ASP A 13 -7.45 1.83 16.02
C ASP A 13 -7.22 1.89 14.48
N VAL A 14 -8.12 1.27 13.73
CA VAL A 14 -8.09 1.36 12.26
C VAL A 14 -8.81 2.63 11.82
N VAL A 15 -8.09 3.49 11.11
CA VAL A 15 -8.65 4.70 10.50
C VAL A 15 -8.75 4.49 9.01
N ALA A 16 -9.94 4.66 8.46
CA ALA A 16 -10.18 4.61 7.02
C ALA A 16 -10.79 5.94 6.55
N ILE A 17 -10.50 6.32 5.33
CA ILE A 17 -11.08 7.48 4.64
C ILE A 17 -11.76 7.06 3.35
N ALA A 18 -12.82 7.78 2.96
CA ALA A 18 -13.48 7.59 1.68
C ALA A 18 -12.73 8.36 0.60
N VAL A 19 -12.45 7.72 -0.53
CA VAL A 19 -11.80 8.34 -1.69
C VAL A 19 -12.47 7.89 -2.98
N ARG A 20 -12.43 8.75 -4.00
CA ARG A 20 -12.89 8.42 -5.35
C ARG A 20 -11.71 7.85 -6.16
N ASN A 21 -11.95 6.74 -6.83
CA ASN A 21 -11.01 6.19 -7.81
C ASN A 21 -11.13 6.94 -9.14
N VAL A 22 -10.08 7.58 -9.58
CA VAL A 22 -10.00 8.29 -10.88
C VAL A 22 -8.81 7.79 -11.73
N SER A 23 -8.41 6.54 -11.50
CA SER A 23 -7.23 5.96 -12.13
C SER A 23 -7.47 5.40 -13.55
N GLY A 24 -8.73 5.34 -14.00
CA GLY A 24 -9.11 4.67 -15.25
C GLY A 24 -9.13 3.14 -15.17
N VAL A 25 -8.85 2.56 -14.01
CA VAL A 25 -8.82 1.10 -13.80
C VAL A 25 -9.37 0.74 -12.42
N ALA A 26 -9.77 -0.52 -12.24
CA ALA A 26 -10.18 -1.00 -10.92
C ALA A 26 -9.00 -1.10 -9.96
N LEU A 27 -9.14 -0.55 -8.75
CA LEU A 27 -8.17 -0.67 -7.67
C LEU A 27 -8.54 -1.88 -6.81
N LEU A 28 -7.68 -2.88 -6.81
CA LEU A 28 -7.96 -4.16 -6.14
C LEU A 28 -7.79 -4.05 -4.62
N PRO A 29 -8.55 -4.86 -3.83
CA PRO A 29 -8.38 -4.93 -2.39
C PRO A 29 -6.94 -5.23 -2.00
N LYS A 30 -6.51 -4.71 -0.83
CA LYS A 30 -5.17 -4.94 -0.25
C LYS A 30 -4.01 -4.35 -1.07
N THR A 31 -4.30 -3.44 -2.01
CA THR A 31 -3.27 -2.73 -2.76
C THR A 31 -3.03 -1.34 -2.19
N ILE A 32 -1.77 -0.92 -2.21
CA ILE A 32 -1.36 0.42 -1.79
C ILE A 32 -1.66 1.38 -2.94
N VAL A 33 -2.37 2.47 -2.65
CA VAL A 33 -2.76 3.48 -3.64
C VAL A 33 -2.17 4.85 -3.31
N GLN A 34 -2.13 5.72 -4.29
CA GLN A 34 -1.62 7.08 -4.15
C GLN A 34 -2.71 8.12 -4.44
N PHE A 35 -2.59 9.28 -3.79
CA PHE A 35 -3.46 10.42 -4.09
C PHE A 35 -3.13 11.05 -5.44
N LYS A 36 -4.16 11.51 -6.12
CA LYS A 36 -4.03 12.41 -7.24
C LYS A 36 -3.43 13.75 -6.77
N THR A 37 -2.51 14.29 -7.56
CA THR A 37 -1.67 15.42 -7.17
C THR A 37 -2.45 16.67 -6.75
N ASP A 38 -3.57 16.95 -7.42
CA ASP A 38 -4.42 18.12 -7.24
C ASP A 38 -5.66 17.85 -6.36
N ALA A 39 -5.82 16.63 -5.86
CA ALA A 39 -6.98 16.20 -5.09
C ALA A 39 -6.60 15.33 -3.88
N ILE A 40 -5.56 15.73 -3.15
CA ILE A 40 -5.08 15.01 -1.96
C ILE A 40 -6.21 14.91 -0.92
N GLY A 41 -6.39 13.72 -0.37
CA GLY A 41 -7.45 13.41 0.60
C GLY A 41 -8.82 13.10 -0.01
N LYS A 42 -9.00 13.24 -1.33
CA LYS A 42 -10.29 13.04 -2.01
C LYS A 42 -10.25 12.02 -3.13
N GLU A 43 -9.22 12.05 -3.96
CA GLU A 43 -9.12 11.21 -5.15
C GLU A 43 -7.80 10.43 -5.17
N VAL A 44 -7.88 9.20 -5.67
CA VAL A 44 -6.73 8.32 -5.92
C VAL A 44 -6.60 8.05 -7.41
N ASP A 45 -5.38 8.14 -7.93
CA ASP A 45 -5.10 8.03 -9.37
C ASP A 45 -4.33 6.76 -9.76
N GLY A 46 -4.21 5.81 -8.86
CA GLY A 46 -3.61 4.52 -9.15
C GLY A 46 -2.86 3.88 -7.98
N ASN A 47 -2.20 2.79 -8.30
CA ASN A 47 -1.36 2.06 -7.36
C ASN A 47 -0.09 2.84 -7.04
N ALA A 48 0.25 2.92 -5.76
CA ALA A 48 1.49 3.54 -5.30
C ALA A 48 2.72 2.70 -5.64
N ASN A 49 3.86 3.37 -5.79
CA ASN A 49 5.17 2.76 -5.93
C ASN A 49 6.16 3.40 -4.94
N SER A 50 7.40 2.92 -4.88
CA SER A 50 8.40 3.40 -3.92
C SER A 50 8.81 4.86 -4.10
N TYR A 51 8.52 5.45 -5.24
CA TYR A 51 8.77 6.87 -5.53
C TYR A 51 7.53 7.74 -5.30
N SER A 52 6.39 7.13 -4.95
CA SER A 52 5.15 7.87 -4.67
C SER A 52 5.29 8.68 -3.40
N GLN A 53 5.39 10.00 -3.52
CA GLN A 53 5.44 10.91 -2.38
C GLN A 53 4.06 11.16 -1.75
N LYS A 54 3.02 10.56 -2.30
CA LYS A 54 1.62 10.80 -1.94
C LYS A 54 0.88 9.49 -1.74
N VAL A 55 1.47 8.57 -1.01
CA VAL A 55 0.78 7.34 -0.63
C VAL A 55 -0.48 7.71 0.13
N ALA A 56 -1.62 7.24 -0.37
CA ALA A 56 -2.93 7.56 0.20
C ALA A 56 -3.35 6.57 1.29
N GLY A 57 -3.12 5.29 1.05
CA GLY A 57 -3.55 4.22 1.94
C GLY A 57 -3.54 2.86 1.27
N VAL A 58 -4.21 1.92 1.89
CA VAL A 58 -4.44 0.58 1.38
C VAL A 58 -5.92 0.39 1.13
N VAL A 59 -6.27 -0.09 -0.06
CA VAL A 59 -7.66 -0.40 -0.41
C VAL A 59 -8.21 -1.45 0.53
N ASP A 60 -9.38 -1.20 1.10
CA ASP A 60 -10.03 -2.04 2.10
C ASP A 60 -10.14 -3.50 1.60
N ASP A 61 -9.72 -4.44 2.45
CA ASP A 61 -9.74 -5.88 2.16
C ASP A 61 -11.14 -6.50 2.14
N HIS A 62 -12.15 -5.77 2.62
CA HIS A 62 -13.56 -6.18 2.59
C HIS A 62 -14.28 -5.81 1.29
N LEU A 63 -13.62 -5.12 0.37
CA LEU A 63 -14.19 -4.89 -0.96
C LEU A 63 -14.29 -6.20 -1.76
N PRO A 64 -15.27 -6.29 -2.68
CA PRO A 64 -15.34 -7.41 -3.62
C PRO A 64 -14.03 -7.61 -4.38
N ALA A 65 -13.80 -8.81 -4.89
CA ALA A 65 -12.59 -9.13 -5.67
C ALA A 65 -12.40 -8.24 -6.92
N ALA A 66 -13.49 -7.67 -7.44
CA ALA A 66 -13.46 -6.69 -8.53
C ALA A 66 -12.81 -5.36 -8.12
N GLY A 67 -12.72 -5.09 -6.81
CA GLY A 67 -12.13 -3.87 -6.26
C GLY A 67 -13.04 -2.65 -6.39
N CYS A 68 -12.42 -1.47 -6.25
CA CYS A 68 -13.04 -0.16 -6.47
C CYS A 68 -12.95 0.16 -7.96
N LEU A 69 -14.08 0.19 -8.66
CA LEU A 69 -14.10 0.51 -10.09
C LEU A 69 -13.73 1.98 -10.30
N ASP A 70 -13.40 2.31 -11.55
CA ASP A 70 -13.15 3.70 -11.92
C ASP A 70 -14.40 4.55 -11.68
N ASP A 71 -14.22 5.75 -11.18
CA ASP A 71 -15.26 6.70 -10.75
C ASP A 71 -16.04 6.29 -9.47
N ASP A 72 -15.83 5.09 -8.92
CA ASP A 72 -16.45 4.67 -7.66
C ASP A 72 -15.77 5.28 -6.44
N ILE A 73 -16.54 5.36 -5.35
CA ILE A 73 -16.03 5.74 -4.02
C ILE A 73 -15.78 4.47 -3.22
N CYS A 74 -14.59 4.38 -2.63
CA CYS A 74 -14.22 3.27 -1.77
C CYS A 74 -13.49 3.73 -0.50
N TRP A 75 -13.40 2.82 0.46
CA TRP A 75 -12.63 3.04 1.68
C TRP A 75 -11.18 2.61 1.48
N ILE A 76 -10.26 3.46 1.93
CA ILE A 76 -8.85 3.11 2.07
C ILE A 76 -8.44 3.24 3.53
N ILE A 77 -7.63 2.28 4.01
CA ILE A 77 -7.08 2.27 5.36
C ILE A 77 -5.82 3.13 5.36
N VAL A 78 -5.76 4.10 6.28
CA VAL A 78 -4.63 5.03 6.41
C VAL A 78 -3.82 4.80 7.68
N LYS A 79 -4.41 4.14 8.68
CA LYS A 79 -3.75 3.84 9.96
C LYS A 79 -4.29 2.56 10.56
N GLY A 80 -3.42 1.82 11.25
CA GLY A 80 -3.72 0.59 11.98
C GLY A 80 -3.52 -0.68 11.18
N PRO A 81 -3.83 -1.85 11.76
CA PRO A 81 -3.57 -3.14 11.15
C PRO A 81 -4.42 -3.37 9.90
N CYS A 82 -3.78 -3.74 8.78
CA CYS A 82 -4.44 -4.12 7.54
C CYS A 82 -3.64 -5.18 6.78
N LEU A 83 -4.35 -5.95 5.95
CA LEU A 83 -3.72 -6.89 5.02
C LEU A 83 -3.27 -6.15 3.76
N VAL A 84 -2.03 -6.37 3.35
CA VAL A 84 -1.44 -5.78 2.14
C VAL A 84 -0.82 -6.86 1.28
N LYS A 85 -1.03 -6.77 -0.04
CA LYS A 85 -0.42 -7.68 -1.01
C LYS A 85 1.10 -7.54 -1.01
N SER A 86 1.79 -8.67 -0.88
CA SER A 86 3.24 -8.70 -0.98
C SER A 86 3.73 -8.67 -2.43
N SER A 87 4.98 -8.27 -2.62
CA SER A 87 5.67 -8.30 -3.91
C SER A 87 5.65 -9.71 -4.52
N TYR A 88 5.51 -9.79 -5.85
CA TYR A 88 5.52 -11.07 -6.59
C TYR A 88 6.90 -11.69 -6.76
N THR A 89 7.96 -10.91 -6.59
CA THR A 89 9.27 -11.36 -7.02
C THR A 89 9.89 -12.34 -6.03
N THR A 90 10.56 -13.35 -6.56
CA THR A 90 11.55 -14.19 -5.84
C THR A 90 12.66 -13.33 -5.18
N LEU A 91 12.74 -12.06 -5.54
CA LEU A 91 13.60 -11.04 -4.96
C LEU A 91 12.91 -10.25 -3.84
N GLY A 92 11.64 -10.54 -3.54
CA GLY A 92 10.97 -9.98 -2.38
C GLY A 92 11.74 -10.36 -1.12
N LEU A 93 12.19 -9.35 -0.37
CA LEU A 93 12.97 -9.57 0.83
C LEU A 93 12.11 -10.19 1.92
N ALA A 94 12.68 -11.08 2.71
CA ALA A 94 12.04 -11.52 3.94
C ALA A 94 11.78 -10.30 4.82
N ALA A 95 10.59 -10.20 5.41
CA ALA A 95 10.26 -9.20 6.40
C ALA A 95 10.12 -9.87 7.76
N ALA A 96 10.85 -9.40 8.75
CA ALA A 96 10.64 -9.78 10.14
C ALA A 96 9.54 -8.90 10.75
N ILE A 97 9.00 -9.34 11.88
CA ILE A 97 8.08 -8.52 12.69
C ILE A 97 8.79 -7.22 13.07
N ASN A 98 8.08 -6.10 12.95
CA ASN A 98 8.56 -4.73 13.16
C ASN A 98 9.51 -4.18 12.07
N ASP A 99 9.79 -4.92 11.01
CA ASP A 99 10.53 -4.33 9.89
C ASP A 99 9.70 -3.21 9.23
N PRO A 100 10.32 -2.06 8.90
CA PRO A 100 9.65 -1.03 8.14
C PRO A 100 9.37 -1.51 6.72
N VAL A 101 8.17 -1.20 6.23
CA VAL A 101 7.70 -1.58 4.90
C VAL A 101 7.36 -0.35 4.06
N HIS A 102 7.51 -0.46 2.76
CA HIS A 102 7.21 0.59 1.80
C HIS A 102 6.50 0.03 0.57
N ALA A 103 5.89 0.90 -0.24
CA ALA A 103 5.35 0.49 -1.53
C ALA A 103 6.48 0.04 -2.46
N LYS A 104 6.29 -1.08 -3.16
CA LYS A 104 7.27 -1.64 -4.10
C LYS A 104 7.48 -0.71 -5.29
N THR A 105 8.70 -0.67 -5.81
CA THR A 105 9.01 -0.04 -7.10
C THR A 105 8.17 -0.64 -8.23
N ALA A 106 7.76 0.20 -9.18
CA ALA A 106 6.96 -0.20 -10.34
C ALA A 106 7.70 -1.10 -11.36
N ALA A 107 8.91 -1.55 -11.05
CA ALA A 107 9.63 -2.46 -11.93
C ALA A 107 8.80 -3.73 -12.15
N ALA A 108 8.55 -4.06 -13.41
CA ALA A 108 7.89 -5.30 -13.77
C ALA A 108 8.65 -6.48 -13.16
N SER A 109 7.90 -7.41 -12.55
CA SER A 109 8.49 -8.69 -12.16
C SER A 109 8.97 -9.42 -13.39
N THR A 110 9.95 -10.30 -13.26
CA THR A 110 10.36 -11.26 -14.31
C THR A 110 9.20 -12.12 -14.82
N ALA A 111 8.08 -12.15 -14.12
CA ALA A 111 6.84 -12.85 -14.49
C ALA A 111 5.81 -11.95 -15.20
N GLY A 112 6.15 -10.69 -15.55
CA GLY A 112 5.23 -9.77 -16.23
C GLY A 112 4.11 -9.20 -15.36
N ALA A 113 4.10 -9.48 -14.06
CA ALA A 113 3.11 -8.94 -13.16
C ALA A 113 3.51 -7.54 -12.65
N THR A 114 2.54 -6.65 -12.52
CA THR A 114 2.74 -5.31 -11.99
C THR A 114 3.02 -5.36 -10.48
N GLU A 115 4.14 -4.80 -10.06
CA GLU A 115 4.52 -4.70 -8.65
C GLU A 115 3.94 -3.46 -7.94
N SER A 116 3.39 -2.52 -8.70
CA SER A 116 2.73 -1.33 -8.15
C SER A 116 1.58 -1.70 -7.21
N GLY A 117 1.46 -0.99 -6.10
CA GLY A 117 0.44 -1.25 -5.09
C GLY A 117 0.75 -2.41 -4.15
N ARG A 118 1.93 -3.03 -4.27
CA ARG A 118 2.42 -4.08 -3.37
C ARG A 118 3.45 -3.52 -2.41
N PHE A 119 3.65 -4.20 -1.29
CA PHE A 119 4.70 -3.80 -0.36
C PHE A 119 5.97 -4.64 -0.51
N ASP A 120 7.07 -4.08 -0.07
CA ASP A 120 8.32 -4.78 0.20
C ASP A 120 8.96 -4.24 1.49
N ARG A 121 9.88 -5.00 2.04
CA ARG A 121 10.69 -4.55 3.16
C ARG A 121 11.66 -3.46 2.71
N ASN A 122 11.93 -2.52 3.58
CA ASN A 122 13.01 -1.57 3.38
C ASN A 122 14.37 -2.30 3.40
N ALA A 123 15.00 -2.43 2.24
CA ALA A 123 16.35 -2.99 2.11
C ALA A 123 17.41 -1.90 2.35
N ALA A 124 17.45 -1.32 3.55
CA ALA A 124 18.41 -0.28 3.89
C ALA A 124 19.89 -0.69 3.68
N ALA A 125 20.17 -1.98 3.55
CA ALA A 125 21.52 -2.50 3.40
C ALA A 125 22.02 -2.59 1.94
N ALA A 126 21.16 -2.42 0.93
CA ALA A 126 21.53 -2.59 -0.47
C ALA A 126 21.38 -1.32 -1.33
N ALA A 127 20.85 -0.25 -0.75
CA ALA A 127 20.63 1.00 -1.46
C ALA A 127 21.84 1.92 -1.33
N THR A 128 22.23 2.58 -2.40
CA THR A 128 23.12 3.74 -2.32
C THR A 128 22.47 4.82 -1.46
N GLY A 129 23.25 5.64 -0.76
CA GLY A 129 22.76 6.53 0.30
C GLY A 129 21.53 7.39 -0.04
N ALA A 130 21.35 7.78 -1.32
CA ALA A 130 20.17 8.53 -1.76
C ALA A 130 18.90 7.67 -1.79
N ASP A 131 18.99 6.42 -2.23
CA ASP A 131 17.86 5.50 -2.30
C ASP A 131 17.42 5.04 -0.90
N ALA A 132 18.38 4.84 0.02
CA ALA A 132 18.10 4.49 1.41
C ALA A 132 17.31 5.60 2.13
N LEU A 133 17.63 6.87 1.84
CA LEU A 133 16.91 8.01 2.41
C LEU A 133 15.48 8.11 1.89
N LEU A 134 15.28 7.97 0.57
CA LEU A 134 13.94 7.98 -0.05
C LEU A 134 13.07 6.84 0.47
N VAL A 135 13.63 5.65 0.59
CA VAL A 135 12.89 4.48 1.08
C VAL A 135 12.52 4.64 2.56
N SER A 136 13.40 5.21 3.39
CA SER A 136 13.09 5.45 4.79
C SER A 136 12.04 6.54 4.99
N GLN A 137 12.00 7.54 4.12
CA GLN A 137 11.01 8.62 4.15
C GLN A 137 9.63 8.14 3.66
N ASN A 138 9.59 7.12 2.82
CA ASN A 138 8.36 6.58 2.23
C ASN A 138 7.87 5.29 2.94
N ALA A 139 8.35 5.02 4.15
CA ALA A 139 7.81 3.93 4.95
C ALA A 139 6.33 4.18 5.24
N ILE A 140 5.50 3.19 4.93
CA ILE A 140 4.05 3.24 5.10
C ILE A 140 3.59 2.60 6.42
N GLY A 141 4.47 1.87 7.08
CA GLY A 141 4.16 1.17 8.32
C GLY A 141 5.22 0.13 8.66
N THR A 142 4.86 -0.79 9.54
CA THR A 142 5.71 -1.90 9.99
C THR A 142 5.00 -3.25 9.82
N ALA A 143 5.76 -4.31 9.56
CA ALA A 143 5.22 -5.66 9.44
C ALA A 143 4.78 -6.19 10.82
N ILE A 144 3.54 -6.65 10.94
CA ILE A 144 3.03 -7.35 12.14
C ILE A 144 3.30 -8.85 12.02
N THR A 145 3.20 -9.41 10.83
CA THR A 145 3.51 -10.82 10.54
C THR A 145 4.78 -10.92 9.74
N ALA A 146 5.61 -11.93 10.05
CA ALA A 146 6.80 -12.21 9.28
C ALA A 146 6.44 -12.73 7.88
N ARG A 147 7.28 -12.41 6.91
CA ARG A 147 7.21 -12.91 5.54
C ARG A 147 8.53 -13.59 5.17
N THR A 148 8.45 -14.77 4.56
CA THR A 148 9.63 -15.47 4.04
C THR A 148 10.03 -14.91 2.66
N ALA A 149 11.33 -14.87 2.38
CA ALA A 149 11.80 -14.50 1.05
C ALA A 149 11.27 -15.50 0.01
N GLY A 150 10.78 -14.98 -1.11
CA GLY A 150 10.21 -15.81 -2.18
C GLY A 150 8.75 -16.19 -2.01
N ASP A 151 8.11 -15.85 -0.90
CA ASP A 151 6.67 -15.97 -0.78
C ASP A 151 5.99 -15.00 -1.75
N THR A 152 5.48 -15.57 -2.82
CA THR A 152 4.78 -14.82 -3.85
C THR A 152 3.29 -14.76 -3.53
N ASN A 153 2.71 -13.58 -3.66
CA ASN A 153 1.25 -13.40 -3.61
C ASN A 153 0.59 -13.69 -2.26
N THR A 154 1.34 -13.72 -1.16
CA THR A 154 0.77 -13.81 0.18
C THR A 154 0.40 -12.42 0.71
N ASP A 155 -0.77 -12.34 1.34
CA ASP A 155 -1.14 -11.13 2.08
C ASP A 155 -0.38 -11.10 3.41
N THR A 156 0.15 -9.95 3.76
CA THR A 156 0.88 -9.75 5.00
C THR A 156 0.17 -8.71 5.85
N LEU A 157 0.04 -8.97 7.14
CA LEU A 157 -0.53 -8.01 8.07
C LEU A 157 0.51 -6.93 8.41
N ILE A 158 0.14 -5.67 8.16
CA ILE A 158 0.99 -4.49 8.38
C ILE A 158 0.25 -3.53 9.30
N ASP A 159 0.95 -2.92 10.22
CA ASP A 159 0.48 -1.76 10.97
C ASP A 159 0.81 -0.50 10.18
N LEU A 160 -0.21 0.07 9.55
CA LEU A 160 -0.08 1.28 8.74
C LEU A 160 0.08 2.50 9.61
N SER A 161 0.93 3.41 9.16
CA SER A 161 1.15 4.73 9.74
C SER A 161 1.48 5.72 8.63
N ILE A 162 0.51 5.98 7.74
CA ILE A 162 0.67 6.95 6.65
C ILE A 162 0.58 8.35 7.25
N ARG A 163 1.56 9.21 6.91
CA ARG A 163 1.71 10.57 7.41
C ARG A 163 1.23 11.60 6.40
#